data_ec416e55cd369397f2c299683f536388
#
_entry.id   ec416e55cd369397f2c299683f536388
#
_cell.length_a   1.000
_cell.length_b   1.000
_cell.length_c   1.000
_cell.angle_alpha   90.00
_cell.angle_beta   90.00
_cell.angle_gamma   90.00
#
_symmetry.space_group_name_H-M   'P 1'
#
loop_
_entity.id
_entity.type
_entity.pdbx_description
1 polymer ?
#
loop_
_entity_poly.entity_id
_entity_poly.type
_entity_poly.pdbx_seq_one_letter_code
_entity_poly.pdbx_strand_id
1 'polypeptide(L)'
;MTMLFSITLPALLGLSLAACTSTPEGSGIVAATGPTEQPKAQKTVENSNDGIYAKIKTNKGMITIKLEYEKAPMTVANFVGLAEGKVKNTAKAEGLPYFDGIVFHRVIPDFMIQGGDPTATGSGGPGYAFADEIHPDLKHTRPGTMSMANAGPATNGSQFFITHKETPWLDGKHAVFGYVTEGQDVVNAIVMGDKMEQVTIERVGKAAKAWDAMKVLADNKDKFRAK
;
A
#
# COMPACT_ATOMS: atom_id res chain seq x y z
N MET A 1 44.10 -32.84 9.47
CA MET A 1 43.81 -33.68 10.68
C MET A 1 42.31 -33.92 10.66
N THR A 2 41.97 -35.12 10.25
CA THR A 2 40.66 -35.63 9.84
C THR A 2 39.90 -36.12 11.07
N MET A 3 38.65 -35.80 11.23
CA MET A 3 37.72 -36.63 12.03
C MET A 3 36.31 -36.60 11.42
N LEU A 4 36.00 -37.70 10.76
CA LEU A 4 34.65 -38.17 10.46
C LEU A 4 34.00 -38.70 11.74
N PHE A 5 32.73 -38.43 11.97
CA PHE A 5 31.86 -39.29 12.76
C PHE A 5 30.54 -39.52 12.02
N SER A 6 30.35 -40.78 11.68
CA SER A 6 29.16 -41.39 11.10
C SER A 6 28.52 -42.25 12.19
N ILE A 7 27.18 -42.14 12.47
CA ILE A 7 26.41 -43.18 13.19
C ILE A 7 24.93 -43.04 12.77
N THR A 8 24.48 -43.92 11.93
CA THR A 8 23.44 -44.96 11.88
C THR A 8 22.04 -44.70 12.48
N LEU A 9 21.07 -44.93 11.58
CA LEU A 9 19.64 -45.21 11.75
C LEU A 9 19.40 -46.54 12.51
N PRO A 10 18.23 -46.78 13.16
CA PRO A 10 17.41 -47.88 12.69
C PRO A 10 15.90 -47.57 12.53
N ALA A 11 15.32 -48.30 11.57
CA ALA A 11 13.92 -48.48 11.30
C ALA A 11 13.26 -49.46 12.29
N LEU A 12 11.94 -49.27 12.55
CA LEU A 12 11.09 -50.36 13.00
C LEU A 12 9.67 -50.23 12.44
N LEU A 13 9.26 -51.29 11.80
CA LEU A 13 7.97 -51.63 11.23
C LEU A 13 6.94 -51.93 12.36
N GLY A 14 5.66 -51.66 12.08
CA GLY A 14 4.56 -52.12 12.89
C GLY A 14 3.22 -52.05 12.18
N LEU A 15 2.86 -53.14 11.53
CA LEU A 15 1.60 -53.43 10.82
C LEU A 15 0.57 -53.93 11.82
N SER A 16 -0.72 -53.50 11.77
CA SER A 16 -1.82 -54.32 12.26
C SER A 16 -3.15 -53.90 11.63
N LEU A 17 -3.72 -54.83 10.89
CA LEU A 17 -5.10 -54.87 10.39
C LEU A 17 -6.05 -55.36 11.49
N ALA A 18 -7.29 -54.83 11.52
CA ALA A 18 -8.45 -55.57 11.92
C ALA A 18 -9.73 -54.94 11.32
N ALA A 19 -10.39 -55.69 10.46
CA ALA A 19 -11.75 -55.47 9.97
C ALA A 19 -12.76 -56.13 10.93
N CYS A 20 -13.96 -55.56 11.08
CA CYS A 20 -15.18 -56.30 11.30
C CYS A 20 -16.44 -55.51 10.93
N THR A 21 -17.25 -56.17 10.16
CA THR A 21 -18.59 -55.92 9.62
C THR A 21 -19.69 -55.92 10.71
N SER A 22 -20.77 -55.13 10.47
CA SER A 22 -22.19 -55.62 10.45
C SER A 22 -23.19 -54.45 10.46
N THR A 23 -24.11 -54.42 9.47
CA THR A 23 -25.48 -53.86 9.52
C THR A 23 -26.43 -54.86 10.20
N PRO A 24 -27.69 -54.50 10.68
CA PRO A 24 -28.77 -53.96 9.84
C PRO A 24 -29.81 -53.01 10.52
N GLU A 25 -30.59 -52.34 9.64
CA GLU A 25 -32.01 -51.95 9.72
C GLU A 25 -32.69 -51.40 10.98
N GLY A 26 -33.37 -50.24 10.78
CA GLY A 26 -34.36 -49.69 11.70
C GLY A 26 -35.09 -48.45 11.10
N SER A 27 -36.25 -48.71 10.50
CA SER A 27 -37.19 -47.72 9.94
C SER A 27 -37.67 -46.71 10.98
N GLY A 28 -37.72 -45.40 10.61
CA GLY A 28 -38.36 -44.36 11.41
C GLY A 28 -38.52 -43.07 10.59
N ILE A 29 -39.68 -42.86 9.96
CA ILE A 29 -40.07 -41.66 9.28
C ILE A 29 -40.42 -40.61 10.32
N VAL A 30 -39.71 -39.52 10.42
CA VAL A 30 -40.13 -38.27 11.09
C VAL A 30 -39.78 -37.10 10.18
N ALA A 31 -40.85 -36.43 9.73
CA ALA A 31 -40.75 -35.19 8.97
C ALA A 31 -40.06 -34.10 9.81
N ALA A 32 -38.87 -33.70 9.38
CA ALA A 32 -38.18 -32.52 9.92
C ALA A 32 -38.32 -31.36 8.93
N THR A 33 -39.02 -30.35 9.38
CA THR A 33 -39.07 -29.02 8.77
C THR A 33 -37.64 -28.50 8.61
N GLY A 34 -37.23 -28.29 7.37
CA GLY A 34 -35.88 -27.76 7.06
C GLY A 34 -35.68 -26.34 7.55
N PRO A 35 -34.48 -26.01 7.98
CA PRO A 35 -34.12 -24.62 8.30
C PRO A 35 -34.11 -23.79 7.02
N THR A 36 -34.81 -22.69 7.04
CA THR A 36 -34.79 -21.63 6.02
C THR A 36 -33.32 -21.17 5.79
N GLU A 37 -32.79 -21.52 4.66
CA GLU A 37 -31.46 -21.09 4.22
C GLU A 37 -31.49 -19.58 3.99
N GLN A 38 -30.86 -18.82 4.88
CA GLN A 38 -30.60 -17.40 4.67
C GLN A 38 -29.68 -17.23 3.46
N PRO A 39 -29.95 -16.27 2.57
CA PRO A 39 -29.07 -16.04 1.42
C PRO A 39 -27.68 -15.62 1.92
N LYS A 40 -26.70 -16.49 1.73
CA LYS A 40 -25.29 -16.15 1.90
C LYS A 40 -24.99 -14.96 0.99
N ALA A 41 -24.62 -13.83 1.61
CA ALA A 41 -24.10 -12.69 0.88
C ALA A 41 -23.00 -13.17 -0.05
N GLN A 42 -23.25 -13.09 -1.34
CA GLN A 42 -22.24 -13.34 -2.38
C GLN A 42 -21.13 -12.30 -2.18
N LYS A 43 -20.02 -12.74 -1.60
CA LYS A 43 -18.76 -12.02 -1.68
C LYS A 43 -18.44 -11.90 -3.17
N THR A 44 -18.64 -10.71 -3.75
CA THR A 44 -18.15 -10.40 -5.09
C THR A 44 -16.67 -10.77 -5.12
N VAL A 45 -16.29 -11.65 -6.03
CA VAL A 45 -14.89 -11.96 -6.30
C VAL A 45 -14.29 -10.66 -6.85
N GLU A 46 -13.63 -9.89 -5.98
CA GLU A 46 -12.83 -8.77 -6.42
C GLU A 46 -11.69 -9.34 -7.27
N ASN A 47 -11.58 -8.89 -8.50
CA ASN A 47 -10.43 -9.22 -9.33
C ASN A 47 -9.19 -8.73 -8.58
N SER A 48 -8.17 -9.57 -8.50
CA SER A 48 -6.92 -9.29 -7.76
C SER A 48 -6.23 -7.97 -8.16
N ASN A 49 -6.66 -7.38 -9.27
CA ASN A 49 -6.13 -6.13 -9.83
C ASN A 49 -7.01 -4.89 -9.54
N ASP A 50 -8.16 -5.03 -8.87
CA ASP A 50 -8.98 -3.87 -8.54
C ASP A 50 -8.26 -2.97 -7.54
N GLY A 51 -8.32 -1.65 -7.76
CA GLY A 51 -7.64 -0.68 -6.90
C GLY A 51 -7.37 0.68 -7.55
N ILE A 52 -6.73 1.54 -6.79
CA ILE A 52 -6.22 2.83 -7.27
C ILE A 52 -4.71 2.70 -7.39
N TYR A 53 -4.18 3.08 -8.54
CA TYR A 53 -2.76 2.99 -8.85
C TYR A 53 -2.19 4.35 -9.19
N ALA A 54 -1.05 4.68 -8.60
CA ALA A 54 -0.21 5.78 -9.05
C ALA A 54 0.84 5.25 -10.03
N LYS A 55 0.91 5.85 -11.22
CA LYS A 55 1.95 5.59 -12.20
C LYS A 55 2.89 6.79 -12.24
N ILE A 56 4.10 6.61 -11.74
CA ILE A 56 5.15 7.63 -11.70
C ILE A 56 6.11 7.36 -12.86
N LYS A 57 5.99 8.15 -13.92
CA LYS A 57 6.96 8.13 -15.01
C LYS A 57 8.17 8.94 -14.61
N THR A 58 9.32 8.32 -14.59
CA THR A 58 10.61 8.96 -14.28
C THR A 58 11.54 8.92 -15.48
N ASN A 59 12.62 9.69 -15.44
CA ASN A 59 13.71 9.58 -16.42
C ASN A 59 14.49 8.25 -16.37
N LYS A 60 14.19 7.36 -15.41
CA LYS A 60 14.75 5.99 -15.29
C LYS A 60 13.77 4.89 -15.67
N GLY A 61 12.48 5.20 -15.81
CA GLY A 61 11.44 4.23 -16.12
C GLY A 61 10.14 4.51 -15.38
N MET A 62 9.24 3.53 -15.42
CA MET A 62 7.92 3.60 -14.80
C MET A 62 7.91 2.90 -13.44
N ILE A 63 7.32 3.54 -12.45
CA ILE A 63 7.02 2.93 -11.13
C ILE A 63 5.51 2.89 -10.99
N THR A 64 4.94 1.70 -10.78
CA THR A 64 3.50 1.50 -10.52
C THR A 64 3.29 1.16 -9.05
N ILE A 65 2.42 1.90 -8.38
CA ILE A 65 2.18 1.80 -6.94
C ILE A 65 0.68 1.58 -6.71
N LYS A 66 0.30 0.49 -6.04
CA LYS A 66 -1.07 0.32 -5.54
C LYS A 66 -1.26 1.17 -4.28
N LEU A 67 -2.27 2.04 -4.30
CA LEU A 67 -2.59 2.94 -3.19
C LEU A 67 -3.61 2.29 -2.26
N GLU A 68 -3.39 2.39 -0.96
CA GLU A 68 -4.20 1.79 0.10
C GLU A 68 -5.36 2.72 0.52
N TYR A 69 -6.21 3.07 -0.45
CA TYR A 69 -7.29 4.07 -0.31
C TYR A 69 -8.38 3.69 0.70
N GLU A 70 -8.50 2.42 1.07
CA GLU A 70 -9.43 1.96 2.10
C GLU A 70 -8.86 2.10 3.51
N LYS A 71 -7.54 1.90 3.66
CA LYS A 71 -6.84 1.90 4.96
C LYS A 71 -6.19 3.24 5.31
N ALA A 72 -5.83 4.03 4.29
CA ALA A 72 -5.28 5.37 4.44
C ALA A 72 -6.00 6.37 3.51
N PRO A 73 -7.35 6.50 3.62
CA PRO A 73 -8.16 7.26 2.68
C PRO A 73 -7.76 8.73 2.57
N MET A 74 -7.48 9.40 3.68
CA MET A 74 -7.13 10.82 3.70
C MET A 74 -5.77 11.07 3.05
N THR A 75 -4.77 10.25 3.36
CA THR A 75 -3.41 10.34 2.81
C THR A 75 -3.42 10.07 1.31
N VAL A 76 -4.14 9.01 0.88
CA VAL A 76 -4.31 8.70 -0.54
C VAL A 76 -5.07 9.81 -1.25
N ALA A 77 -6.14 10.37 -0.63
CA ALA A 77 -6.91 11.46 -1.23
C ALA A 77 -6.06 12.73 -1.43
N ASN A 78 -5.20 13.05 -0.47
CA ASN A 78 -4.26 14.16 -0.60
C ASN A 78 -3.28 13.94 -1.77
N PHE A 79 -2.66 12.76 -1.85
CA PHE A 79 -1.73 12.43 -2.93
C PHE A 79 -2.43 12.44 -4.30
N VAL A 80 -3.58 11.78 -4.42
CA VAL A 80 -4.38 11.71 -5.66
C VAL A 80 -4.85 13.11 -6.08
N GLY A 81 -5.37 13.89 -5.15
CA GLY A 81 -5.86 15.24 -5.44
C GLY A 81 -4.75 16.19 -5.90
N LEU A 82 -3.56 16.07 -5.33
CA LEU A 82 -2.36 16.80 -5.78
C LEU A 82 -1.90 16.30 -7.17
N ALA A 83 -1.81 14.99 -7.39
CA ALA A 83 -1.41 14.40 -8.66
C ALA A 83 -2.34 14.80 -9.82
N GLU A 84 -3.64 14.92 -9.56
CA GLU A 84 -4.65 15.32 -10.53
C GLU A 84 -4.83 16.85 -10.64
N GLY A 85 -4.07 17.66 -9.86
CA GLY A 85 -4.19 19.13 -9.87
C GLY A 85 -5.49 19.67 -9.27
N LYS A 86 -6.22 18.84 -8.51
CA LYS A 86 -7.53 19.18 -7.93
C LYS A 86 -7.45 19.85 -6.57
N VAL A 87 -6.31 19.71 -5.88
CA VAL A 87 -6.10 20.32 -4.56
C VAL A 87 -5.36 21.64 -4.71
N LYS A 88 -5.95 22.70 -4.16
CA LYS A 88 -5.29 24.01 -4.10
C LYS A 88 -4.01 23.93 -3.27
N ASN A 89 -2.94 24.49 -3.82
CA ASN A 89 -1.62 24.50 -3.19
C ASN A 89 -0.88 25.79 -3.52
N THR A 90 0.26 26.02 -2.87
CA THR A 90 1.07 27.25 -3.05
C THR A 90 2.17 27.11 -4.10
N ALA A 91 2.41 25.91 -4.63
CA ALA A 91 3.57 25.63 -5.50
C ALA A 91 3.22 25.56 -6.98
N LYS A 92 1.98 25.21 -7.33
CA LYS A 92 1.48 25.08 -8.70
C LYS A 92 0.19 25.88 -8.88
N ALA A 93 -0.03 26.36 -10.09
CA ALA A 93 -1.30 26.99 -10.43
C ALA A 93 -2.44 25.94 -10.34
N GLU A 94 -3.65 26.42 -10.12
CA GLU A 94 -4.85 25.60 -10.04
C GLU A 94 -5.05 24.79 -11.33
N GLY A 95 -5.41 23.52 -11.21
CA GLY A 95 -5.59 22.59 -12.33
C GLY A 95 -4.32 21.93 -12.85
N LEU A 96 -3.12 22.34 -12.37
CA LEU A 96 -1.88 21.72 -12.81
C LEU A 96 -1.49 20.54 -11.89
N PRO A 97 -1.10 19.38 -12.45
CA PRO A 97 -0.54 18.25 -11.69
C PRO A 97 0.63 18.70 -10.83
N TYR A 98 0.53 18.43 -9.53
CA TYR A 98 1.49 18.93 -8.56
C TYR A 98 2.88 18.31 -8.71
N PHE A 99 2.93 16.99 -8.90
CA PHE A 99 4.18 16.23 -8.85
C PHE A 99 5.00 16.28 -10.14
N ASP A 100 4.39 16.68 -11.26
CA ASP A 100 5.06 16.71 -12.56
C ASP A 100 6.26 17.68 -12.54
N GLY A 101 7.43 17.15 -12.90
CA GLY A 101 8.70 17.87 -12.92
C GLY A 101 9.42 17.96 -11.57
N ILE A 102 8.83 17.47 -10.47
CA ILE A 102 9.48 17.45 -9.14
C ILE A 102 10.55 16.35 -9.11
N VAL A 103 11.67 16.66 -8.49
CA VAL A 103 12.82 15.75 -8.39
C VAL A 103 12.78 14.92 -7.10
N PHE A 104 13.45 13.78 -7.12
CA PHE A 104 13.85 13.07 -5.90
C PHE A 104 15.04 13.81 -5.30
N HIS A 105 14.76 14.66 -4.33
CA HIS A 105 15.75 15.58 -3.72
C HIS A 105 16.62 14.92 -2.66
N ARG A 106 16.21 13.73 -2.18
CA ARG A 106 16.99 12.96 -1.20
C ARG A 106 16.92 11.47 -1.57
N VAL A 107 18.09 10.88 -1.77
CA VAL A 107 18.24 9.44 -2.04
C VAL A 107 19.30 8.90 -1.11
N ILE A 108 18.96 7.86 -0.35
CA ILE A 108 19.91 7.16 0.51
C ILE A 108 19.94 5.71 0.03
N PRO A 109 21.05 5.24 -0.53
CA PRO A 109 21.21 3.85 -0.95
C PRO A 109 20.85 2.88 0.18
N ASP A 110 20.27 1.74 -0.17
CA ASP A 110 19.81 0.70 0.77
C ASP A 110 18.80 1.19 1.82
N PHE A 111 18.18 2.35 1.60
CA PHE A 111 17.15 2.85 2.49
C PHE A 111 15.92 3.33 1.72
N MET A 112 15.97 4.52 1.08
CA MET A 112 14.79 5.06 0.39
C MET A 112 15.15 6.16 -0.63
N ILE A 113 14.20 6.44 -1.52
CA ILE A 113 14.14 7.65 -2.34
C ILE A 113 13.03 8.56 -1.82
N GLN A 114 13.27 9.86 -1.71
CA GLN A 114 12.31 10.86 -1.21
C GLN A 114 12.10 11.97 -2.23
N GLY A 115 10.82 12.26 -2.52
CA GLY A 115 10.39 13.29 -3.44
C GLY A 115 9.16 14.04 -2.94
N GLY A 116 8.47 14.78 -3.85
CA GLY A 116 7.25 15.51 -3.52
C GLY A 116 7.47 16.91 -2.93
N ASP A 117 8.71 17.37 -2.86
CA ASP A 117 9.05 18.75 -2.49
C ASP A 117 9.24 19.58 -3.77
N PRO A 118 8.39 20.62 -4.03
CA PRO A 118 8.50 21.44 -5.23
C PRO A 118 9.75 22.34 -5.24
N THR A 119 10.37 22.55 -4.07
CA THR A 119 11.58 23.38 -3.94
C THR A 119 12.86 22.56 -3.92
N ALA A 120 12.76 21.25 -3.81
CA ALA A 120 13.87 20.30 -3.70
C ALA A 120 14.83 20.56 -2.50
N THR A 121 14.38 21.27 -1.48
CA THR A 121 15.18 21.64 -0.29
C THR A 121 14.97 20.71 0.90
N GLY A 122 13.93 19.86 0.84
CA GLY A 122 13.44 19.05 1.95
C GLY A 122 12.47 19.79 2.89
N SER A 123 12.27 21.09 2.67
CA SER A 123 11.39 21.93 3.51
C SER A 123 10.12 22.39 2.80
N GLY A 124 10.06 22.26 1.47
CA GLY A 124 8.92 22.66 0.67
C GLY A 124 7.72 21.72 0.78
N GLY A 125 6.58 22.20 0.29
CA GLY A 125 5.33 21.45 0.35
C GLY A 125 4.17 22.20 -0.27
N PRO A 126 2.93 21.75 -0.05
CA PRO A 126 1.74 22.27 -0.73
C PRO A 126 1.19 23.56 -0.09
N GLY A 127 1.80 24.09 0.97
CA GLY A 127 1.33 25.25 1.73
C GLY A 127 0.40 24.90 2.89
N TYR A 128 0.25 23.61 3.18
CA TYR A 128 -0.50 23.10 4.33
C TYR A 128 0.17 21.86 4.92
N ALA A 129 -0.28 21.48 6.09
CA ALA A 129 0.07 20.20 6.72
C ALA A 129 -1.19 19.48 7.18
N PHE A 130 -1.12 18.14 7.32
CA PHE A 130 -2.22 17.33 7.81
C PHE A 130 -1.78 16.26 8.81
N ALA A 131 -2.75 15.75 9.56
CA ALA A 131 -2.56 14.77 10.62
C ALA A 131 -1.99 13.44 10.10
N ASP A 132 -1.35 12.68 10.98
CA ASP A 132 -0.91 11.32 10.67
C ASP A 132 -2.10 10.37 10.54
N GLU A 133 -2.05 9.49 9.54
CA GLU A 133 -3.05 8.46 9.29
C GLU A 133 -2.38 7.09 9.35
N ILE A 134 -2.10 6.65 10.58
CA ILE A 134 -1.43 5.38 10.84
C ILE A 134 -2.45 4.25 10.94
N HIS A 135 -2.34 3.24 10.07
CA HIS A 135 -3.17 2.05 10.10
C HIS A 135 -2.36 0.84 10.59
N PRO A 136 -2.90 -0.02 11.51
CA PRO A 136 -2.16 -1.11 12.10
C PRO A 136 -1.66 -2.17 11.10
N ASP A 137 -2.38 -2.36 9.99
CA ASP A 137 -2.01 -3.33 8.94
C ASP A 137 -1.01 -2.76 7.93
N LEU A 138 -0.83 -1.42 7.87
CA LEU A 138 0.09 -0.79 6.93
C LEU A 138 1.46 -0.61 7.58
N LYS A 139 2.43 -1.40 7.13
CA LYS A 139 3.76 -1.52 7.71
C LYS A 139 4.85 -1.40 6.66
N HIS A 140 6.03 -0.99 7.10
CA HIS A 140 7.25 -0.91 6.29
C HIS A 140 7.99 -2.27 6.23
N THR A 141 7.27 -3.35 5.87
CA THR A 141 7.76 -4.74 5.95
C THR A 141 8.37 -5.25 4.64
N ARG A 142 8.44 -4.42 3.61
CA ARG A 142 8.95 -4.84 2.30
C ARG A 142 9.59 -3.68 1.52
N PRO A 143 10.45 -3.97 0.52
CA PRO A 143 10.85 -3.00 -0.49
C PRO A 143 9.62 -2.40 -1.19
N GLY A 144 9.74 -1.16 -1.66
CA GLY A 144 8.68 -0.49 -2.38
C GLY A 144 7.52 0.00 -1.50
N THR A 145 7.71 0.10 -0.20
CA THR A 145 6.73 0.73 0.69
C THR A 145 6.74 2.24 0.46
N MET A 146 5.58 2.80 0.06
CA MET A 146 5.37 4.23 -0.10
C MET A 146 4.75 4.81 1.16
N SER A 147 5.41 5.82 1.74
CA SER A 147 5.04 6.40 3.03
C SER A 147 5.27 7.91 3.05
N MET A 148 4.52 8.63 3.92
CA MET A 148 4.65 10.07 4.06
C MET A 148 5.94 10.46 4.77
N ALA A 149 6.69 11.39 4.18
CA ALA A 149 7.75 12.11 4.89
C ALA A 149 7.13 13.21 5.74
N ASN A 150 7.60 13.35 6.98
CA ASN A 150 7.16 14.37 7.91
C ASN A 150 8.32 14.87 8.78
N ALA A 151 8.12 15.99 9.46
CA ALA A 151 9.05 16.59 10.41
C ALA A 151 8.58 16.42 11.87
N GLY A 152 7.85 15.37 12.16
CA GLY A 152 7.20 15.05 13.42
C GLY A 152 5.68 14.92 13.26
N PRO A 153 4.95 14.65 14.35
CA PRO A 153 3.51 14.39 14.32
C PRO A 153 2.71 15.49 13.62
N ALA A 154 1.75 15.09 12.79
CA ALA A 154 0.81 15.97 12.08
C ALA A 154 1.49 17.05 11.21
N THR A 155 2.62 16.70 10.58
CA THR A 155 3.33 17.61 9.66
C THR A 155 3.40 17.08 8.23
N ASN A 156 2.56 16.09 7.88
CA ASN A 156 2.48 15.55 6.52
C ASN A 156 2.07 16.65 5.54
N GLY A 157 2.58 16.59 4.32
CA GLY A 157 2.27 17.54 3.26
C GLY A 157 2.20 16.85 1.90
N SER A 158 3.15 17.15 1.02
CA SER A 158 3.29 16.49 -0.28
C SER A 158 4.49 15.56 -0.37
N GLN A 159 5.43 15.65 0.58
CA GLN A 159 6.63 14.82 0.53
C GLN A 159 6.34 13.38 0.92
N PHE A 160 6.88 12.46 0.14
CA PHE A 160 6.80 11.02 0.36
C PHE A 160 8.13 10.35 0.09
N PHE A 161 8.27 9.12 0.56
CA PHE A 161 9.42 8.29 0.22
C PHE A 161 8.97 6.89 -0.21
N ILE A 162 9.83 6.21 -0.98
CA ILE A 162 9.65 4.81 -1.40
C ILE A 162 10.89 4.05 -0.95
N THR A 163 10.71 2.93 -0.27
CA THR A 163 11.81 2.19 0.35
C THR A 163 12.52 1.26 -0.62
N HIS A 164 13.83 1.08 -0.44
CA HIS A 164 14.63 0.06 -1.13
C HIS A 164 14.52 -1.32 -0.46
N LYS A 165 14.24 -1.34 0.84
CA LYS A 165 14.10 -2.55 1.67
C LYS A 165 13.07 -2.33 2.78
N GLU A 166 12.84 -3.32 3.61
CA GLU A 166 12.05 -3.18 4.83
C GLU A 166 12.67 -2.17 5.81
N THR A 167 11.83 -1.37 6.45
CA THR A 167 12.25 -0.32 7.38
C THR A 167 11.32 -0.26 8.61
N PRO A 168 11.22 -1.35 9.40
CA PRO A 168 10.20 -1.49 10.45
C PRO A 168 10.30 -0.43 11.56
N TRP A 169 11.46 0.21 11.74
CA TRP A 169 11.64 1.30 12.72
C TRP A 169 10.87 2.59 12.38
N LEU A 170 10.28 2.67 11.17
CA LEU A 170 9.43 3.79 10.73
C LEU A 170 7.94 3.54 11.03
N ASP A 171 7.57 2.31 11.42
CA ASP A 171 6.19 1.96 11.75
C ASP A 171 5.66 2.83 12.90
N GLY A 172 4.41 3.29 12.76
CA GLY A 172 3.77 4.17 13.72
C GLY A 172 4.25 5.63 13.71
N LYS A 173 5.25 5.98 12.88
CA LYS A 173 5.80 7.35 12.75
C LYS A 173 5.51 7.98 11.40
N HIS A 174 5.42 7.17 10.37
CA HIS A 174 5.15 7.59 9.00
C HIS A 174 3.95 6.82 8.45
N ALA A 175 3.01 7.52 7.85
CA ALA A 175 1.80 6.94 7.29
C ALA A 175 2.13 6.20 5.99
N VAL A 176 2.09 4.88 6.01
CA VAL A 176 2.17 4.05 4.80
C VAL A 176 0.84 4.17 4.06
N PHE A 177 0.89 4.43 2.76
CA PHE A 177 -0.31 4.61 1.95
C PHE A 177 -0.25 3.93 0.57
N GLY A 178 0.81 3.18 0.28
CA GLY A 178 0.92 2.43 -0.96
C GLY A 178 2.11 1.50 -1.00
N TYR A 179 2.09 0.64 -2.02
CA TYR A 179 3.16 -0.32 -2.26
C TYR A 179 3.44 -0.45 -3.75
N VAL A 180 4.72 -0.46 -4.11
CA VAL A 180 5.17 -0.72 -5.48
C VAL A 180 4.72 -2.12 -5.91
N THR A 181 4.05 -2.19 -7.05
CA THR A 181 3.65 -3.43 -7.72
C THR A 181 4.52 -3.74 -8.92
N GLU A 182 5.06 -2.69 -9.56
CA GLU A 182 5.97 -2.81 -10.71
C GLU A 182 7.01 -1.70 -10.67
N GLY A 183 8.25 -1.97 -11.10
CA GLY A 183 9.32 -0.98 -11.19
C GLY A 183 10.13 -0.78 -9.91
N GLN A 184 10.26 -1.80 -9.05
CA GLN A 184 11.17 -1.74 -7.90
C GLN A 184 12.63 -1.58 -8.34
N ASP A 185 13.02 -2.13 -9.47
CA ASP A 185 14.32 -1.94 -10.12
C ASP A 185 14.54 -0.47 -10.51
N VAL A 186 13.50 0.20 -10.99
CA VAL A 186 13.53 1.65 -11.27
C VAL A 186 13.70 2.43 -9.97
N VAL A 187 12.95 2.10 -8.90
CA VAL A 187 13.15 2.73 -7.57
C VAL A 187 14.60 2.62 -7.12
N ASN A 188 15.20 1.43 -7.29
CA ASN A 188 16.60 1.17 -6.90
C ASN A 188 17.63 1.89 -7.79
N ALA A 189 17.26 2.25 -9.03
CA ALA A 189 18.10 2.95 -9.99
C ALA A 189 18.00 4.49 -9.89
N ILE A 190 17.03 5.04 -9.16
CA ILE A 190 16.87 6.48 -8.95
C ILE A 190 18.06 7.03 -8.17
N VAL A 191 18.58 8.15 -8.64
CA VAL A 191 19.59 8.94 -7.94
C VAL A 191 19.07 10.34 -7.63
N MET A 192 19.73 11.04 -6.72
CA MET A 192 19.36 12.40 -6.33
C MET A 192 19.36 13.33 -7.55
N GLY A 193 18.25 14.06 -7.76
CA GLY A 193 18.04 14.92 -8.91
C GLY A 193 17.26 14.30 -10.07
N ASP A 194 17.05 12.97 -10.08
CA ASP A 194 16.15 12.34 -11.05
C ASP A 194 14.73 12.88 -10.88
N LYS A 195 13.97 12.94 -11.99
CA LYS A 195 12.66 13.62 -12.05
C LYS A 195 11.51 12.63 -12.12
N MET A 196 10.42 12.98 -11.45
CA MET A 196 9.08 12.54 -11.81
C MET A 196 8.61 13.35 -13.01
N GLU A 197 8.69 12.78 -14.22
CA GLU A 197 8.26 13.47 -15.45
C GLU A 197 6.75 13.67 -15.46
N GLN A 198 6.01 12.66 -14.99
CA GLN A 198 4.57 12.68 -14.91
C GLN A 198 4.08 11.71 -13.83
N VAL A 199 3.04 12.12 -13.11
CA VAL A 199 2.34 11.25 -12.15
C VAL A 199 0.86 11.16 -12.56
N THR A 200 0.40 9.94 -12.87
CA THR A 200 -0.99 9.69 -13.28
C THR A 200 -1.66 8.71 -12.33
N ILE A 201 -2.98 8.84 -12.19
CA ILE A 201 -3.79 7.98 -11.32
C ILE A 201 -4.70 7.10 -12.19
N GLU A 202 -4.57 5.80 -12.04
CA GLU A 202 -5.43 4.80 -12.67
C GLU A 202 -6.37 4.17 -11.64
N ARG A 203 -7.64 4.02 -12.01
CA ARG A 203 -8.66 3.40 -11.17
C ARG A 203 -9.22 2.16 -11.86
N VAL A 204 -8.99 1.00 -11.28
CA VAL A 204 -9.42 -0.30 -11.80
C VAL A 204 -10.51 -0.86 -10.90
N GLY A 205 -11.60 -1.36 -11.49
CA GLY A 205 -12.75 -1.89 -10.74
C GLY A 205 -13.79 -0.82 -10.34
N LYS A 206 -14.96 -1.31 -9.94
CA LYS A 206 -16.12 -0.46 -9.65
C LYS A 206 -15.91 0.41 -8.42
N ALA A 207 -15.39 -0.18 -7.34
CA ALA A 207 -15.17 0.53 -6.08
C ALA A 207 -14.15 1.67 -6.25
N ALA A 208 -13.00 1.41 -6.88
CA ALA A 208 -11.96 2.39 -7.13
C ALA A 208 -12.45 3.55 -8.05
N LYS A 209 -13.27 3.25 -9.05
CA LYS A 209 -13.87 4.27 -9.94
C LYS A 209 -14.91 5.14 -9.24
N ALA A 210 -15.61 4.59 -8.24
CA ALA A 210 -16.61 5.32 -7.45
C ALA A 210 -15.99 6.12 -6.30
N TRP A 211 -14.73 5.83 -5.94
CA TRP A 211 -14.06 6.52 -4.85
C TRP A 211 -13.68 7.95 -5.25
N ASP A 212 -14.07 8.91 -4.41
CA ASP A 212 -13.89 10.34 -4.65
C ASP A 212 -12.91 10.94 -3.63
N ALA A 213 -11.71 11.27 -4.11
CA ALA A 213 -10.66 11.90 -3.30
C ALA A 213 -11.10 13.25 -2.72
N MET A 214 -11.83 14.06 -3.49
CA MET A 214 -12.23 15.40 -3.04
C MET A 214 -13.28 15.33 -1.96
N LYS A 215 -14.21 14.35 -2.02
CA LYS A 215 -15.15 14.09 -0.94
C LYS A 215 -14.42 13.65 0.35
N VAL A 216 -13.45 12.74 0.25
CA VAL A 216 -12.65 12.32 1.41
C VAL A 216 -11.92 13.49 2.05
N LEU A 217 -11.32 14.38 1.26
CA LEU A 217 -10.65 15.57 1.78
C LEU A 217 -11.63 16.54 2.45
N ALA A 218 -12.82 16.74 1.86
CA ALA A 218 -13.85 17.59 2.44
C ALA A 218 -14.35 17.05 3.79
N ASP A 219 -14.56 15.74 3.90
CA ASP A 219 -14.99 15.05 5.13
C ASP A 219 -13.90 15.11 6.24
N ASN A 220 -12.62 15.31 5.89
CA ASN A 220 -11.48 15.36 6.82
C ASN A 220 -10.83 16.75 6.91
N LYS A 221 -11.51 17.82 6.50
CA LYS A 221 -10.93 19.18 6.46
C LYS A 221 -10.35 19.68 7.79
N ASP A 222 -10.89 19.22 8.92
CA ASP A 222 -10.44 19.52 10.28
C ASP A 222 -9.04 18.95 10.60
N LYS A 223 -8.56 17.99 9.83
CA LYS A 223 -7.22 17.38 9.93
C LYS A 223 -6.15 18.17 9.19
N PHE A 224 -6.54 19.18 8.40
CA PHE A 224 -5.63 20.01 7.61
C PHE A 224 -5.47 21.40 8.24
N ARG A 225 -4.25 21.93 8.18
CA ARG A 225 -3.92 23.29 8.68
C ARG A 225 -3.00 24.00 7.69
N ALA A 226 -3.15 25.31 7.54
CA ALA A 226 -2.19 26.14 6.80
C ALA A 226 -0.79 26.04 7.42
N LYS A 227 0.25 26.15 6.59
CA LYS A 227 1.65 26.04 7.00
C LYS A 227 2.39 27.36 6.70
#